data_aeb740c2d569dba12ec0aa67b368a5b7
#
_entry.id   aeb740c2d569dba12ec0aa67b368a5b7
#
_cell.length_a   1.000
_cell.length_b   1.000
_cell.length_c   1.000
_cell.angle_alpha   90.00
_cell.angle_beta   90.00
_cell.angle_gamma   90.00
#
_symmetry.space_group_name_H-M   'P 1'
#
loop_
_entity.id
_entity.type
_entity.pdbx_description
1 polymer ?
#
loop_
_entity_poly.entity_id
_entity_poly.type
_entity_poly.pdbx_seq_one_letter_code
_entity_poly.pdbx_strand_id
1 'polypeptide(L)'
;MQPKRTALVLATVLLASLPLLGGTASAQAGNRTLKNTSRIAYHDGPVMTGSMNVYFIWYGCWTCPGSNYSDTEYLLVGFVGSLGGSAYARILTTYPEPPSGTAPSGGIAYSGAAYDAAYSHGAALTMTDVEDVIGDMILGSQLPFDQRGIYIVLASPDVALPGLEVRTCHYHGQAEVAGARVMYGALNNPRRLIPGMCGPMASDAQSPNDNWVADTFVSMLAHEINGIVTNPTGLGWYDRYGLEAPDKCAGTYGPTY
;
A
#
# COMPACT_ATOMS: atom_id res chain seq x y z
N MET A 1 43.70 59.50 23.52
CA MET A 1 42.51 58.90 22.82
C MET A 1 42.78 57.43 22.56
N GLN A 2 42.22 56.53 23.37
CA GLN A 2 42.37 55.08 23.18
C GLN A 2 41.09 54.54 22.60
N PRO A 3 41.13 53.60 21.62
CA PRO A 3 39.93 53.02 21.08
C PRO A 3 39.43 51.88 21.97
N LYS A 4 38.11 51.90 22.23
CA LYS A 4 37.39 50.86 22.96
C LYS A 4 37.31 49.59 22.11
N ARG A 5 37.76 48.48 22.70
CA ARG A 5 37.58 47.14 22.13
C ARG A 5 36.16 46.63 22.48
N THR A 6 35.33 46.41 21.48
CA THR A 6 34.04 45.77 21.63
C THR A 6 34.22 44.24 21.57
N ALA A 7 33.92 43.57 22.66
CA ALA A 7 33.96 42.10 22.73
C ALA A 7 32.67 41.54 22.09
N LEU A 8 32.81 40.72 21.04
CA LEU A 8 31.73 39.98 20.38
C LEU A 8 31.53 38.68 21.16
N VAL A 9 30.40 38.56 21.83
CA VAL A 9 29.98 37.32 22.50
C VAL A 9 29.30 36.41 21.44
N LEU A 10 29.96 35.34 21.03
CA LEU A 10 29.36 34.29 20.23
C LEU A 10 28.49 33.43 21.14
N ALA A 11 27.17 33.56 21.00
CA ALA A 11 26.22 32.63 21.59
C ALA A 11 26.15 31.37 20.71
N THR A 12 26.71 30.28 21.23
CA THR A 12 26.57 28.95 20.59
C THR A 12 25.17 28.40 20.90
N VAL A 13 24.29 28.40 19.90
CA VAL A 13 23.00 27.73 19.99
C VAL A 13 23.23 26.25 19.74
N LEU A 14 23.18 25.44 20.81
CA LEU A 14 23.05 23.98 20.66
C LEU A 14 21.66 23.64 20.15
N LEU A 15 21.53 23.30 18.88
CA LEU A 15 20.35 22.64 18.35
C LEU A 15 20.38 21.18 18.85
N ALA A 16 19.55 20.88 19.83
CA ALA A 16 19.24 19.52 20.20
C ALA A 16 18.34 18.92 19.09
N SER A 17 18.91 18.08 18.25
CA SER A 17 18.15 17.27 17.30
C SER A 17 17.38 16.20 18.07
N LEU A 18 16.07 16.37 18.27
CA LEU A 18 15.18 15.27 18.61
C LEU A 18 15.15 14.29 17.42
N PRO A 19 15.32 12.98 17.65
CA PRO A 19 15.01 12.02 16.60
C PRO A 19 13.50 11.99 16.39
N LEU A 20 13.04 12.42 15.23
CA LEU A 20 11.71 12.10 14.71
C LEU A 20 11.63 10.57 14.60
N LEU A 21 10.87 9.96 15.48
CA LEU A 21 10.39 8.58 15.30
C LEU A 21 9.37 8.59 14.17
N GLY A 22 9.85 8.77 12.95
CA GLY A 22 9.08 8.49 11.76
C GLY A 22 8.89 6.98 11.66
N GLY A 23 7.67 6.51 11.75
CA GLY A 23 7.34 5.13 11.41
C GLY A 23 7.85 4.85 9.99
N THR A 24 8.82 3.96 9.87
CA THR A 24 9.36 3.56 8.57
C THR A 24 8.31 2.68 7.90
N ALA A 25 7.61 3.23 6.90
CA ALA A 25 6.91 2.39 5.94
C ALA A 25 7.93 1.39 5.37
N SER A 26 7.65 0.10 5.49
CA SER A 26 8.51 -0.97 4.95
C SER A 26 8.51 -0.91 3.45
N ALA A 27 9.43 -0.17 2.87
CA ALA A 27 9.67 -0.17 1.44
C ALA A 27 10.38 -1.47 1.04
N GLN A 28 9.69 -2.37 0.35
CA GLN A 28 10.27 -3.59 -0.15
C GLN A 28 11.08 -3.35 -1.42
N ALA A 29 12.40 -3.51 -1.28
CA ALA A 29 13.29 -3.59 -2.44
C ALA A 29 13.15 -4.95 -3.09
N GLY A 30 12.81 -4.98 -4.39
CA GLY A 30 12.68 -6.18 -5.18
C GLY A 30 13.90 -7.09 -5.10
N ASN A 31 13.61 -8.38 -5.14
CA ASN A 31 14.53 -9.51 -5.25
C ASN A 31 15.61 -9.63 -4.15
N ARG A 32 15.17 -9.73 -2.89
CA ARG A 32 15.96 -10.38 -1.85
C ARG A 32 15.29 -11.71 -1.51
N THR A 33 15.88 -12.81 -1.94
CA THR A 33 15.62 -14.14 -1.40
C THR A 33 16.06 -14.14 0.07
N LEU A 34 15.37 -13.39 0.91
CA LEU A 34 15.51 -13.52 2.34
C LEU A 34 14.72 -14.78 2.72
N LYS A 35 15.41 -15.92 2.80
CA LYS A 35 14.97 -17.03 3.64
C LYS A 35 14.93 -16.52 5.08
N ASN A 36 14.02 -15.60 5.36
CA ASN A 36 13.84 -15.08 6.71
C ASN A 36 13.02 -16.10 7.48
N THR A 37 13.69 -16.92 8.27
CA THR A 37 13.09 -17.90 9.16
C THR A 37 12.53 -17.30 10.44
N SER A 38 12.57 -15.98 10.59
CA SER A 38 12.03 -15.29 11.76
C SER A 38 10.52 -15.48 11.82
N ARG A 39 10.03 -15.86 13.00
CA ARG A 39 8.61 -16.10 13.23
C ARG A 39 7.84 -14.78 13.28
N ILE A 40 6.68 -14.73 12.63
CA ILE A 40 5.68 -13.68 12.81
C ILE A 40 5.08 -13.80 14.22
N ALA A 41 4.97 -12.69 14.92
CA ALA A 41 4.37 -12.60 16.25
C ALA A 41 3.35 -11.46 16.29
N TYR A 42 2.42 -11.54 17.24
CA TYR A 42 1.47 -10.47 17.52
C TYR A 42 2.10 -9.43 18.45
N HIS A 43 1.80 -8.14 18.22
CA HIS A 43 2.40 -7.00 18.93
C HIS A 43 1.35 -6.05 19.53
N ASP A 44 0.23 -6.62 19.99
CA ASP A 44 -0.84 -5.95 20.75
C ASP A 44 -1.61 -4.83 20.01
N GLY A 45 -1.43 -4.72 18.68
CA GLY A 45 -2.21 -3.79 17.86
C GLY A 45 -3.44 -4.44 17.22
N PRO A 46 -4.31 -3.64 16.60
CA PRO A 46 -5.53 -4.16 15.99
C PRO A 46 -5.24 -5.06 14.77
N VAL A 47 -6.21 -5.93 14.50
CA VAL A 47 -6.34 -6.72 13.28
C VAL A 47 -7.71 -6.41 12.67
N MET A 48 -7.80 -6.31 11.35
CA MET A 48 -9.10 -6.12 10.71
C MET A 48 -9.91 -7.41 10.73
N THR A 49 -10.81 -7.52 11.72
CA THR A 49 -11.65 -8.71 11.91
C THR A 49 -12.93 -8.68 11.06
N GLY A 50 -13.47 -9.85 10.73
CA GLY A 50 -14.65 -9.98 9.89
C GLY A 50 -14.35 -9.93 8.39
N SER A 51 -15.32 -9.50 7.59
CA SER A 51 -15.18 -9.36 6.13
C SER A 51 -14.80 -7.93 5.75
N MET A 52 -13.96 -7.79 4.72
CA MET A 52 -13.44 -6.51 4.23
C MET A 52 -14.06 -6.14 2.89
N ASN A 53 -14.26 -4.84 2.70
CA ASN A 53 -14.67 -4.24 1.43
C ASN A 53 -13.46 -3.55 0.79
N VAL A 54 -13.17 -3.81 -0.46
CA VAL A 54 -12.07 -3.18 -1.20
C VAL A 54 -12.63 -2.18 -2.19
N TYR A 55 -12.14 -0.96 -2.10
CA TYR A 55 -12.49 0.15 -2.99
C TYR A 55 -11.25 0.57 -3.77
N PHE A 56 -11.39 0.79 -5.07
CA PHE A 56 -10.30 1.28 -5.92
C PHE A 56 -10.42 2.78 -6.16
N ILE A 57 -9.29 3.46 -6.17
CA ILE A 57 -9.15 4.83 -6.63
C ILE A 57 -8.17 4.82 -7.79
N TRP A 58 -8.68 4.98 -9.00
CA TRP A 58 -7.92 5.07 -10.23
C TRP A 58 -7.39 6.49 -10.39
N TYR A 59 -6.17 6.73 -9.92
CA TYR A 59 -5.58 8.06 -9.91
C TYR A 59 -4.73 8.30 -11.17
N GLY A 60 -5.03 9.39 -11.89
CA GLY A 60 -4.35 9.81 -13.11
C GLY A 60 -5.01 9.28 -14.38
N CYS A 61 -4.23 9.12 -15.45
CA CYS A 61 -4.70 8.85 -16.80
C CYS A 61 -5.05 7.36 -17.04
N TRP A 62 -6.07 6.84 -16.38
CA TRP A 62 -6.60 5.50 -16.64
C TRP A 62 -7.57 5.47 -17.82
N THR A 63 -8.36 6.52 -17.99
CA THR A 63 -9.43 6.63 -19.00
C THR A 63 -9.18 7.73 -20.04
N CYS A 64 -7.97 8.28 -20.14
CA CYS A 64 -7.66 9.32 -21.10
C CYS A 64 -7.77 8.84 -22.54
N PRO A 65 -8.01 9.76 -23.51
CA PRO A 65 -7.98 9.42 -24.92
C PRO A 65 -6.63 8.77 -25.32
N GLY A 66 -6.70 7.56 -25.86
CA GLY A 66 -5.52 6.78 -26.25
C GLY A 66 -4.93 5.90 -25.15
N SER A 67 -5.42 5.97 -23.91
CA SER A 67 -5.15 4.95 -22.90
C SER A 67 -5.93 3.66 -23.25
N ASN A 68 -5.32 2.52 -22.96
CA ASN A 68 -5.98 1.21 -23.14
C ASN A 68 -5.71 0.37 -21.89
N TYR A 69 -6.35 0.74 -20.78
CA TYR A 69 -6.19 0.07 -19.50
C TYR A 69 -7.43 -0.70 -19.06
N SER A 70 -8.49 -0.75 -19.90
CA SER A 70 -9.75 -1.45 -19.59
C SER A 70 -9.53 -2.90 -19.20
N ASP A 71 -8.62 -3.61 -19.88
CA ASP A 71 -8.31 -5.00 -19.58
C ASP A 71 -7.59 -5.14 -18.24
N THR A 72 -6.69 -4.18 -17.92
CA THR A 72 -6.05 -4.12 -16.60
C THR A 72 -7.09 -3.89 -15.50
N GLU A 73 -7.97 -2.90 -15.67
CA GLU A 73 -9.05 -2.62 -14.72
C GLU A 73 -9.95 -3.84 -14.51
N TYR A 74 -10.37 -4.48 -15.60
CA TYR A 74 -11.20 -5.69 -15.57
C TYR A 74 -10.52 -6.83 -14.78
N LEU A 75 -9.24 -7.09 -15.02
CA LEU A 75 -8.48 -8.14 -14.35
C LEU A 75 -8.32 -7.86 -12.85
N LEU A 76 -8.03 -6.60 -12.46
CA LEU A 76 -7.88 -6.24 -11.05
C LEU A 76 -9.22 -6.34 -10.30
N VAL A 77 -10.31 -5.87 -10.88
CA VAL A 77 -11.66 -6.01 -10.32
C VAL A 77 -12.04 -7.48 -10.18
N GLY A 78 -11.80 -8.28 -11.22
CA GLY A 78 -12.04 -9.72 -11.22
C GLY A 78 -11.22 -10.46 -10.15
N PHE A 79 -9.95 -10.09 -9.99
CA PHE A 79 -9.09 -10.65 -8.95
C PHE A 79 -9.66 -10.41 -7.54
N VAL A 80 -9.94 -9.16 -7.18
CA VAL A 80 -10.48 -8.84 -5.84
C VAL A 80 -11.86 -9.47 -5.64
N GLY A 81 -12.71 -9.47 -6.69
CA GLY A 81 -14.03 -10.09 -6.64
C GLY A 81 -13.98 -11.61 -6.40
N SER A 82 -12.90 -12.28 -6.80
CA SER A 82 -12.69 -13.71 -6.59
C SER A 82 -11.83 -14.07 -5.38
N LEU A 83 -11.25 -13.06 -4.71
CA LEU A 83 -10.29 -13.27 -3.62
C LEU A 83 -10.95 -13.81 -2.36
N GLY A 84 -12.15 -13.30 -2.00
CA GLY A 84 -12.86 -13.69 -0.80
C GLY A 84 -13.19 -15.18 -0.75
N GLY A 85 -12.87 -15.83 0.37
CA GLY A 85 -13.06 -17.27 0.58
C GLY A 85 -12.10 -18.17 -0.19
N SER A 86 -11.18 -17.61 -0.99
CA SER A 86 -10.12 -18.36 -1.66
C SER A 86 -9.16 -19.02 -0.67
N ALA A 87 -8.35 -19.97 -1.13
CA ALA A 87 -7.30 -20.57 -0.30
C ALA A 87 -6.32 -19.52 0.21
N TYR A 88 -6.01 -18.50 -0.61
CA TYR A 88 -5.15 -17.38 -0.21
C TYR A 88 -5.78 -16.53 0.90
N ALA A 89 -7.04 -16.09 0.73
CA ALA A 89 -7.71 -15.26 1.74
C ALA A 89 -7.94 -16.03 3.05
N ARG A 90 -8.06 -17.36 3.03
CA ARG A 90 -8.15 -18.16 4.26
C ARG A 90 -6.89 -18.15 5.10
N ILE A 91 -5.73 -17.79 4.56
CA ILE A 91 -4.51 -17.59 5.35
C ILE A 91 -4.73 -16.52 6.41
N LEU A 92 -5.51 -15.49 6.12
CA LEU A 92 -5.83 -14.40 7.04
C LEU A 92 -6.47 -14.90 8.35
N THR A 93 -7.25 -15.97 8.30
CA THR A 93 -7.92 -16.54 9.49
C THR A 93 -6.96 -17.08 10.52
N THR A 94 -5.68 -17.24 10.19
CA THR A 94 -4.63 -17.71 11.12
C THR A 94 -3.97 -16.59 11.90
N TYR A 95 -4.41 -15.34 11.71
CA TYR A 95 -3.91 -14.14 12.39
C TYR A 95 -5.00 -13.49 13.28
N PRO A 96 -5.41 -14.14 14.37
CA PRO A 96 -6.43 -13.59 15.26
C PRO A 96 -5.93 -12.38 16.03
N GLU A 97 -6.87 -11.58 16.55
CA GLU A 97 -6.58 -10.51 17.50
C GLU A 97 -6.70 -11.06 18.94
N PRO A 98 -5.60 -11.29 19.68
CA PRO A 98 -5.65 -11.61 21.10
C PRO A 98 -6.06 -10.38 21.94
N PRO A 99 -6.69 -10.57 23.14
CA PRO A 99 -7.06 -11.84 23.72
C PRO A 99 -8.42 -12.40 23.25
N SER A 100 -9.17 -11.64 22.42
CA SER A 100 -10.51 -12.05 21.97
C SER A 100 -10.49 -13.34 21.15
N GLY A 101 -9.40 -13.62 20.46
CA GLY A 101 -9.28 -14.71 19.50
C GLY A 101 -10.06 -14.48 18.21
N THR A 102 -10.66 -13.27 18.05
CA THR A 102 -11.39 -12.93 16.83
C THR A 102 -10.41 -12.81 15.67
N ALA A 103 -10.67 -13.51 14.59
CA ALA A 103 -9.84 -13.50 13.40
C ALA A 103 -10.53 -12.83 12.20
N PRO A 104 -9.78 -12.39 11.19
CA PRO A 104 -10.33 -12.08 9.88
C PRO A 104 -11.11 -13.28 9.35
N SER A 105 -12.24 -13.05 8.69
CA SER A 105 -13.06 -14.15 8.14
C SER A 105 -12.50 -14.74 6.84
N GLY A 106 -11.55 -14.06 6.21
CA GLY A 106 -11.13 -14.34 4.83
C GLY A 106 -12.17 -13.90 3.79
N GLY A 107 -13.25 -13.24 4.22
CA GLY A 107 -14.22 -12.58 3.34
C GLY A 107 -13.64 -11.26 2.83
N ILE A 108 -13.48 -11.15 1.51
CA ILE A 108 -13.02 -9.94 0.83
C ILE A 108 -13.94 -9.72 -0.35
N ALA A 109 -14.44 -8.51 -0.53
CA ALA A 109 -15.32 -8.17 -1.63
C ALA A 109 -14.84 -6.89 -2.32
N TYR A 110 -14.83 -6.89 -3.65
CA TYR A 110 -14.75 -5.64 -4.39
C TYR A 110 -16.06 -4.87 -4.22
N SER A 111 -15.97 -3.62 -3.79
CA SER A 111 -17.15 -2.84 -3.36
C SER A 111 -17.31 -1.51 -4.09
N GLY A 112 -16.46 -1.22 -5.06
CA GLY A 112 -16.61 -0.05 -5.93
C GLY A 112 -15.31 0.62 -6.29
N ALA A 113 -15.39 1.64 -7.15
CA ALA A 113 -14.27 2.47 -7.55
C ALA A 113 -14.67 3.93 -7.77
N ALA A 114 -13.67 4.81 -7.66
CA ALA A 114 -13.71 6.19 -8.10
C ALA A 114 -12.53 6.48 -9.03
N TYR A 115 -12.65 7.53 -9.83
CA TYR A 115 -11.62 7.97 -10.76
C TYR A 115 -11.22 9.42 -10.47
N ASP A 116 -9.93 9.66 -10.37
CA ASP A 116 -9.37 11.01 -10.37
C ASP A 116 -8.50 11.24 -11.62
N ALA A 117 -9.17 11.41 -12.74
CA ALA A 117 -8.51 11.72 -14.00
C ALA A 117 -8.09 13.20 -14.12
N ALA A 118 -8.51 14.02 -13.15
CA ALA A 118 -8.17 15.44 -13.09
C ALA A 118 -6.84 15.72 -12.39
N TYR A 119 -6.22 14.69 -11.78
CA TYR A 119 -4.99 14.83 -10.99
C TYR A 119 -5.17 15.88 -9.87
N SER A 120 -6.19 15.73 -9.03
CA SER A 120 -6.58 16.75 -8.03
C SER A 120 -5.41 17.20 -7.14
N HIS A 121 -4.45 16.33 -6.90
CA HIS A 121 -3.23 16.59 -6.14
C HIS A 121 -1.94 16.54 -7.00
N GLY A 122 -2.07 16.64 -8.34
CA GLY A 122 -0.94 16.63 -9.26
C GLY A 122 -0.44 15.24 -9.65
N ALA A 123 0.62 15.20 -10.46
CA ALA A 123 1.19 13.95 -10.98
C ALA A 123 2.36 13.41 -10.14
N ALA A 124 2.74 14.10 -9.08
CA ALA A 124 3.78 13.68 -8.14
C ALA A 124 3.23 13.87 -6.72
N LEU A 125 2.73 12.78 -6.15
CA LEU A 125 2.05 12.80 -4.87
C LEU A 125 3.04 12.69 -3.71
N THR A 126 2.76 13.38 -2.62
CA THR A 126 3.32 13.10 -1.29
C THR A 126 2.46 12.06 -0.57
N MET A 127 2.89 11.59 0.59
CA MET A 127 2.05 10.68 1.41
C MET A 127 0.76 11.36 1.86
N THR A 128 0.83 12.64 2.21
CA THR A 128 -0.35 13.44 2.56
C THR A 128 -1.30 13.57 1.37
N ASP A 129 -0.78 13.81 0.16
CA ASP A 129 -1.63 13.88 -1.04
C ASP A 129 -2.38 12.57 -1.29
N VAL A 130 -1.77 11.41 -1.04
CA VAL A 130 -2.46 10.11 -1.15
C VAL A 130 -3.59 9.99 -0.13
N GLU A 131 -3.37 10.44 1.11
CA GLU A 131 -4.38 10.47 2.15
C GLU A 131 -5.51 11.46 1.82
N ASP A 132 -5.16 12.62 1.28
CA ASP A 132 -6.11 13.65 0.85
C ASP A 132 -6.96 13.18 -0.35
N VAL A 133 -6.36 12.48 -1.33
CA VAL A 133 -7.10 11.83 -2.44
C VAL A 133 -8.18 10.91 -1.90
N ILE A 134 -7.86 10.07 -0.90
CA ILE A 134 -8.82 9.15 -0.29
C ILE A 134 -9.92 9.93 0.42
N GLY A 135 -9.52 10.96 1.18
CA GLY A 135 -10.45 11.87 1.86
C GLY A 135 -11.42 12.52 0.89
N ASP A 136 -10.91 13.06 -0.21
CA ASP A 136 -11.72 13.75 -1.24
C ASP A 136 -12.72 12.79 -1.90
N MET A 137 -12.33 11.55 -2.20
CA MET A 137 -13.24 10.55 -2.77
C MET A 137 -14.38 10.19 -1.81
N ILE A 138 -14.09 10.09 -0.51
CA ILE A 138 -15.10 9.77 0.50
C ILE A 138 -15.99 10.99 0.80
N LEU A 139 -15.40 12.16 1.08
CA LEU A 139 -16.13 13.38 1.40
C LEU A 139 -16.93 13.89 0.20
N GLY A 140 -16.42 13.70 -1.01
CA GLY A 140 -17.12 13.98 -2.27
C GLY A 140 -18.20 12.96 -2.63
N SER A 141 -18.46 11.95 -1.78
CA SER A 141 -19.47 10.91 -1.97
C SER A 141 -19.27 10.06 -3.24
N GLN A 142 -18.05 9.98 -3.75
CA GLN A 142 -17.69 9.09 -4.84
C GLN A 142 -17.45 7.65 -4.34
N LEU A 143 -16.96 7.54 -3.09
CA LEU A 143 -16.85 6.28 -2.36
C LEU A 143 -17.53 6.41 -0.99
N PRO A 144 -18.10 5.34 -0.44
CA PRO A 144 -18.68 5.40 0.91
C PRO A 144 -17.58 5.51 1.98
N PHE A 145 -17.89 6.14 3.11
CA PHE A 145 -17.09 5.96 4.31
C PHE A 145 -17.38 4.56 4.90
N ASP A 146 -16.36 3.71 4.97
CA ASP A 146 -16.50 2.35 5.46
C ASP A 146 -15.34 1.99 6.42
N GLN A 147 -15.66 1.73 7.69
CA GLN A 147 -14.66 1.34 8.70
C GLN A 147 -14.02 -0.04 8.43
N ARG A 148 -14.62 -0.87 7.59
CA ARG A 148 -14.07 -2.13 7.09
C ARG A 148 -13.58 -2.02 5.66
N GLY A 149 -13.52 -0.79 5.16
CA GLY A 149 -13.01 -0.47 3.83
C GLY A 149 -11.48 -0.51 3.78
N ILE A 150 -10.97 -1.05 2.70
CA ILE A 150 -9.59 -0.94 2.26
C ILE A 150 -9.61 -0.13 0.97
N TYR A 151 -9.05 1.07 1.01
CA TYR A 151 -9.03 1.98 -0.14
C TYR A 151 -7.69 1.84 -0.86
N ILE A 152 -7.71 1.39 -2.10
CA ILE A 152 -6.48 1.13 -2.87
C ILE A 152 -6.31 2.23 -3.92
N VAL A 153 -5.29 3.04 -3.78
CA VAL A 153 -4.88 4.03 -4.78
C VAL A 153 -4.00 3.35 -5.82
N LEU A 154 -4.48 3.31 -7.05
CA LEU A 154 -3.82 2.73 -8.21
C LEU A 154 -3.30 3.86 -9.10
N ALA A 155 -1.99 4.07 -9.11
CA ALA A 155 -1.38 5.13 -9.92
C ALA A 155 -1.33 4.75 -11.41
N SER A 156 -1.70 5.70 -12.28
CA SER A 156 -1.45 5.57 -13.72
C SER A 156 0.07 5.66 -14.02
N PRO A 157 0.52 5.30 -15.24
CA PRO A 157 1.95 5.28 -15.54
C PRO A 157 2.67 6.63 -15.45
N ASP A 158 1.96 7.72 -15.52
CA ASP A 158 2.47 9.09 -15.47
C ASP A 158 2.44 9.71 -14.07
N VAL A 159 1.89 8.99 -13.08
CA VAL A 159 1.84 9.44 -11.68
C VAL A 159 2.99 8.85 -10.88
N ALA A 160 3.69 9.71 -10.13
CA ALA A 160 4.71 9.30 -9.16
C ALA A 160 4.12 9.25 -7.75
N LEU A 161 4.23 8.11 -7.08
CA LEU A 161 3.86 7.96 -5.68
C LEU A 161 5.05 8.25 -4.75
N PRO A 162 4.82 8.76 -3.53
CA PRO A 162 5.87 9.17 -2.61
C PRO A 162 6.71 7.99 -2.15
N GLY A 163 8.03 8.15 -2.10
CA GLY A 163 8.94 7.09 -1.69
C GLY A 163 8.93 5.84 -2.56
N LEU A 164 8.04 5.79 -3.56
CA LEU A 164 7.90 4.72 -4.53
C LEU A 164 8.67 5.06 -5.80
N GLU A 165 9.99 5.07 -5.68
CA GLU A 165 10.86 5.14 -6.84
C GLU A 165 10.82 3.82 -7.60
N VAL A 166 11.64 3.68 -8.64
CA VAL A 166 11.69 2.48 -9.49
C VAL A 166 11.93 1.15 -8.76
N ARG A 167 12.18 1.20 -7.46
CA ARG A 167 12.47 0.03 -6.60
C ARG A 167 11.45 -0.24 -5.52
N THR A 168 10.43 0.59 -5.35
CA THR A 168 9.38 0.38 -4.34
C THR A 168 8.05 0.16 -5.03
N CYS A 169 7.43 -0.96 -4.73
CA CYS A 169 6.24 -1.44 -5.44
C CYS A 169 4.96 -0.78 -4.92
N HIS A 170 4.82 -0.73 -3.60
CA HIS A 170 3.58 -0.39 -2.92
C HIS A 170 3.86 -0.09 -1.44
N TYR A 171 2.90 0.50 -0.76
CA TYR A 171 2.87 0.64 0.69
C TYR A 171 1.41 0.73 1.17
N HIS A 172 1.19 0.56 2.47
CA HIS A 172 -0.10 0.80 3.10
C HIS A 172 0.02 1.72 4.32
N GLY A 173 -1.12 2.26 4.73
CA GLY A 173 -1.21 3.20 5.84
C GLY A 173 -2.64 3.43 6.29
N GLN A 174 -2.81 4.50 7.05
CA GLN A 174 -4.09 4.95 7.57
C GLN A 174 -4.29 6.40 7.15
N ALA A 175 -5.48 6.74 6.64
CA ALA A 175 -5.92 8.12 6.43
C ALA A 175 -6.96 8.48 7.49
N GLU A 176 -6.97 9.74 7.94
CA GLU A 176 -8.01 10.27 8.81
C GLU A 176 -9.05 11.03 7.97
N VAL A 177 -10.28 10.52 7.94
CA VAL A 177 -11.38 11.11 7.19
C VAL A 177 -12.53 11.38 8.14
N ALA A 178 -12.95 12.64 8.22
CA ALA A 178 -14.05 13.08 9.12
C ALA A 178 -13.87 12.64 10.60
N GLY A 179 -12.66 12.65 11.11
CA GLY A 179 -12.34 12.26 12.49
C GLY A 179 -12.32 10.76 12.75
N ALA A 180 -12.31 9.94 11.71
CA ALA A 180 -12.19 8.49 11.83
C ALA A 180 -11.14 7.94 10.84
N ARG A 181 -10.55 6.82 11.18
CA ARG A 181 -9.49 6.20 10.37
C ARG A 181 -10.06 5.24 9.35
N VAL A 182 -9.49 5.30 8.15
CA VAL A 182 -9.68 4.31 7.08
C VAL A 182 -8.33 3.72 6.70
N MET A 183 -8.32 2.46 6.29
CA MET A 183 -7.11 1.77 5.87
C MET A 183 -6.92 1.92 4.37
N TYR A 184 -5.68 2.13 3.93
CA TYR A 184 -5.39 2.26 2.51
C TYR A 184 -4.12 1.53 2.09
N GLY A 185 -4.04 1.20 0.80
CA GLY A 185 -2.83 0.83 0.09
C GLY A 185 -2.60 1.76 -1.09
N ALA A 186 -1.35 2.02 -1.42
CA ALA A 186 -0.96 2.77 -2.61
C ALA A 186 0.00 1.94 -3.46
N LEU A 187 -0.37 1.73 -4.72
CA LEU A 187 0.33 0.86 -5.64
C LEU A 187 0.92 1.66 -6.80
N ASN A 188 2.24 1.57 -6.96
CA ASN A 188 2.92 2.18 -8.08
C ASN A 188 2.61 1.44 -9.39
N ASN A 189 2.54 2.18 -10.49
CA ASN A 189 2.30 1.53 -11.77
C ASN A 189 3.50 0.66 -12.19
N PRO A 190 3.29 -0.61 -12.55
CA PRO A 190 4.36 -1.51 -12.98
C PRO A 190 5.22 -0.98 -14.12
N ARG A 191 4.66 -0.14 -15.01
CA ARG A 191 5.42 0.49 -16.11
C ARG A 191 6.46 1.51 -15.63
N ARG A 192 6.37 1.97 -14.39
CA ARG A 192 7.38 2.85 -13.76
C ARG A 192 8.47 2.06 -13.04
N LEU A 193 8.28 0.78 -12.84
CA LEU A 193 9.14 -0.08 -12.05
C LEU A 193 10.15 -0.81 -12.95
N ILE A 194 11.21 -1.32 -12.34
CA ILE A 194 12.11 -2.25 -13.04
C ILE A 194 11.30 -3.52 -13.36
N PRO A 195 11.21 -3.93 -14.62
CA PRO A 195 10.45 -5.11 -15.01
C PRO A 195 10.83 -6.36 -14.20
N GLY A 196 9.84 -7.12 -13.74
CA GLY A 196 10.02 -8.31 -12.93
C GLY A 196 10.37 -8.06 -11.45
N MET A 197 10.40 -6.78 -11.01
CA MET A 197 10.73 -6.47 -9.61
C MET A 197 9.57 -6.75 -8.65
N CYS A 198 8.37 -6.34 -9.00
CA CYS A 198 7.20 -6.37 -8.13
C CYS A 198 6.19 -7.45 -8.52
N GLY A 199 6.50 -8.23 -9.50
CA GLY A 199 5.70 -9.33 -10.01
C GLY A 199 6.57 -10.37 -10.71
N PRO A 200 6.00 -11.54 -11.02
CA PRO A 200 6.76 -12.65 -11.59
C PRO A 200 7.20 -12.42 -13.03
N MET A 201 6.51 -11.51 -13.73
CA MET A 201 6.63 -11.35 -15.17
C MET A 201 7.17 -9.98 -15.55
N ALA A 202 7.85 -9.94 -16.68
CA ALA A 202 8.42 -8.72 -17.25
C ALA A 202 7.87 -8.41 -18.66
N SER A 203 7.01 -9.26 -19.19
CA SER A 203 6.40 -9.11 -20.52
C SER A 203 5.07 -9.86 -20.62
N ASP A 204 4.21 -9.42 -21.52
CA ASP A 204 2.90 -10.05 -21.76
C ASP A 204 3.03 -11.52 -22.20
N ALA A 205 4.02 -11.85 -22.99
CA ALA A 205 4.24 -13.22 -23.47
C ALA A 205 4.53 -14.26 -22.37
N GLN A 206 4.85 -13.79 -21.15
CA GLN A 206 5.10 -14.63 -19.98
C GLN A 206 4.00 -14.50 -18.93
N SER A 207 3.05 -13.58 -19.16
CA SER A 207 2.00 -13.24 -18.24
C SER A 207 0.82 -14.18 -18.39
N PRO A 208 0.26 -14.75 -17.31
CA PRO A 208 -0.88 -15.66 -17.38
C PRO A 208 -2.12 -15.08 -18.06
N ASN A 209 -2.28 -13.75 -17.98
CA ASN A 209 -3.42 -13.03 -18.56
C ASN A 209 -3.04 -12.20 -19.79
N ASP A 210 -1.91 -12.47 -20.44
CA ASP A 210 -1.36 -11.66 -21.54
C ASP A 210 -1.31 -10.15 -21.20
N ASN A 211 -1.18 -9.82 -19.91
CA ASN A 211 -1.14 -8.47 -19.37
C ASN A 211 -0.25 -8.42 -18.12
N TRP A 212 1.07 -8.28 -18.34
CA TRP A 212 2.05 -8.29 -17.25
C TRP A 212 1.84 -7.14 -16.25
N VAL A 213 1.23 -6.03 -16.68
CA VAL A 213 0.92 -4.89 -15.80
C VAL A 213 -0.16 -5.29 -14.80
N ALA A 214 -1.25 -5.91 -15.29
CA ALA A 214 -2.31 -6.42 -14.42
C ALA A 214 -1.78 -7.50 -13.47
N ASP A 215 -1.02 -8.48 -13.96
CA ASP A 215 -0.50 -9.57 -13.15
C ASP A 215 0.49 -9.09 -12.09
N THR A 216 1.27 -8.03 -12.39
CA THR A 216 2.10 -7.38 -11.39
C THR A 216 1.27 -6.64 -10.35
N PHE A 217 0.24 -5.90 -10.75
CA PHE A 217 -0.69 -5.28 -9.80
C PHE A 217 -1.40 -6.31 -8.92
N VAL A 218 -1.82 -7.44 -9.47
CA VAL A 218 -2.43 -8.55 -8.70
C VAL A 218 -1.49 -9.02 -7.58
N SER A 219 -0.20 -9.18 -7.87
CA SER A 219 0.81 -9.54 -6.86
C SER A 219 0.89 -8.49 -5.75
N MET A 220 0.92 -7.20 -6.10
CA MET A 220 0.96 -6.09 -5.14
C MET A 220 -0.34 -5.98 -4.33
N LEU A 221 -1.51 -6.13 -4.97
CA LEU A 221 -2.82 -6.13 -4.31
C LEU A 221 -2.94 -7.26 -3.28
N ALA A 222 -2.54 -8.47 -3.66
CA ALA A 222 -2.55 -9.61 -2.75
C ALA A 222 -1.69 -9.35 -1.51
N HIS A 223 -0.51 -8.77 -1.71
CA HIS A 223 0.40 -8.40 -0.64
C HIS A 223 -0.23 -7.35 0.29
N GLU A 224 -0.67 -6.20 -0.27
CA GLU A 224 -1.20 -5.10 0.53
C GLU A 224 -2.47 -5.48 1.29
N ILE A 225 -3.41 -6.17 0.66
CA ILE A 225 -4.63 -6.60 1.35
C ILE A 225 -4.28 -7.52 2.53
N ASN A 226 -3.29 -8.40 2.39
CA ASN A 226 -2.86 -9.26 3.48
C ASN A 226 -2.20 -8.46 4.62
N GLY A 227 -1.25 -7.56 4.29
CA GLY A 227 -0.58 -6.68 5.24
C GLY A 227 -1.58 -5.81 5.99
N ILE A 228 -2.45 -5.10 5.28
CA ILE A 228 -3.48 -4.23 5.87
C ILE A 228 -4.39 -5.00 6.83
N VAL A 229 -4.86 -6.19 6.44
CA VAL A 229 -5.77 -6.97 7.29
C VAL A 229 -5.09 -7.46 8.56
N THR A 230 -3.84 -7.90 8.49
CA THR A 230 -3.13 -8.50 9.62
C THR A 230 -2.36 -7.50 10.47
N ASN A 231 -2.05 -6.32 9.92
CA ASN A 231 -1.25 -5.28 10.58
C ASN A 231 -1.65 -3.85 10.18
N PRO A 232 -2.94 -3.47 10.31
CA PRO A 232 -3.46 -2.21 9.77
C PRO A 232 -2.79 -0.94 10.32
N THR A 233 -2.20 -1.03 11.52
CA THR A 233 -1.59 0.13 12.21
C THR A 233 -0.08 0.00 12.39
N GLY A 234 0.55 -1.05 11.85
CA GLY A 234 1.95 -1.35 12.09
C GLY A 234 2.24 -1.96 13.48
N LEU A 235 1.21 -2.33 14.23
CA LEU A 235 1.33 -2.90 15.59
C LEU A 235 0.63 -4.26 15.72
N GLY A 236 0.17 -4.85 14.62
CA GLY A 236 -0.51 -6.15 14.58
C GLY A 236 0.48 -7.32 14.51
N TRP A 237 0.48 -8.04 13.39
CA TRP A 237 1.28 -9.23 13.16
C TRP A 237 2.50 -8.95 12.28
N TYR A 238 3.70 -9.00 12.84
CA TYR A 238 4.96 -8.88 12.13
C TYR A 238 6.10 -9.62 12.84
N ASP A 239 7.24 -9.78 12.21
CA ASP A 239 8.41 -10.39 12.82
C ASP A 239 9.33 -9.34 13.49
N ARG A 240 10.37 -9.82 14.15
CA ARG A 240 11.37 -8.95 14.84
C ARG A 240 12.10 -7.94 13.94
N TYR A 241 11.95 -8.04 12.63
CA TYR A 241 12.51 -7.11 11.65
C TYR A 241 11.45 -6.19 11.04
N GLY A 242 10.20 -6.27 11.52
CA GLY A 242 9.06 -5.54 11.00
C GLY A 242 8.46 -6.13 9.72
N LEU A 243 8.86 -7.37 9.35
CA LEU A 243 8.31 -8.03 8.16
C LEU A 243 6.97 -8.68 8.49
N GLU A 244 5.99 -8.42 7.65
CA GLU A 244 4.64 -8.94 7.73
C GLU A 244 4.51 -10.33 7.08
N ALA A 245 3.35 -10.94 7.17
CA ALA A 245 3.10 -12.25 6.59
C ALA A 245 3.36 -12.29 5.07
N PRO A 246 2.88 -11.34 4.26
CA PRO A 246 3.13 -11.34 2.83
C PRO A 246 4.61 -11.14 2.47
N ASP A 247 5.38 -10.45 3.30
CA ASP A 247 6.82 -10.24 3.10
C ASP A 247 7.62 -11.55 3.10
N LYS A 248 7.14 -12.54 3.86
CA LYS A 248 7.81 -13.85 3.94
C LYS A 248 7.81 -14.60 2.62
N CYS A 249 6.84 -14.31 1.77
CA CYS A 249 6.66 -14.92 0.46
C CYS A 249 6.97 -13.98 -0.70
N ALA A 250 7.38 -12.73 -0.41
CA ALA A 250 7.66 -11.75 -1.45
C ALA A 250 8.73 -12.24 -2.44
N GLY A 251 8.44 -12.10 -3.73
CA GLY A 251 9.31 -12.58 -4.81
C GLY A 251 9.37 -14.11 -4.96
N THR A 252 8.48 -14.85 -4.28
CA THR A 252 8.34 -16.30 -4.41
C THR A 252 7.05 -16.61 -5.15
N TYR A 253 7.17 -17.04 -6.38
CA TYR A 253 6.04 -17.36 -7.24
C TYR A 253 6.04 -18.84 -7.59
N GLY A 254 4.85 -19.45 -7.59
CA GLY A 254 4.65 -20.80 -8.08
C GLY A 254 4.69 -20.83 -9.62
N PRO A 255 4.58 -22.03 -10.22
CA PRO A 255 4.39 -22.14 -11.66
C PRO A 255 3.08 -21.43 -12.05
N THR A 256 3.16 -20.60 -13.08
CA THR A 256 2.00 -19.97 -13.71
C THR A 256 1.57 -20.83 -14.92
N TYR A 257 0.26 -20.99 -15.11
CA TYR A 257 -0.32 -21.81 -16.17
C TYR A 257 -1.16 -20.97 -17.10
#